data_b84968d129102164f3f8645857ba34c0
#
_entry.id   b84968d129102164f3f8645857ba34c0
#
_cell.length_a   1.000
_cell.length_b   1.000
_cell.length_c   1.000
_cell.angle_alpha   90.00
_cell.angle_beta   90.00
_cell.angle_gamma   90.00
#
_symmetry.space_group_name_H-M   'P 1'
#
loop_
_entity.id
_entity.type
_entity.pdbx_description
1 polymer ?
#
loop_
_entity_poly.entity_id
_entity_poly.type
_entity_poly.pdbx_seq_one_letter_code
_entity_poly.pdbx_strand_id
1 'polypeptide(L)'
;MNKKRILGNILFWATLISPMLSFSLASMIGEAHIFDVAGIIRYSWVMLLFTPIGILSILIGFKLKNSGQKYKKNFIIAFICLPLLIIFGSYRLIFSNIVSYDVNEISTIEDKINIGIPDDIKVATTKLDLYNIRSAKIIDSKSKYMFEQEIRNNQLWQKELNSTIKSLLPIDIQYESEVFEYFVFYNVTSNEYNIFPSSGQYECIFVAYDCDSQRLIILDDYKVNVK
;
A
#
# COMPACT_ATOMS: atom_id res chain seq x y z
N MET A 1 -13.36 -44.78 10.86
CA MET A 1 -13.61 -43.61 9.96
C MET A 1 -12.45 -43.44 9.01
N ASN A 2 -12.63 -43.32 7.69
CA ASN A 2 -11.54 -43.33 6.71
C ASN A 2 -10.73 -42.02 6.78
N LYS A 3 -9.44 -42.11 7.15
CA LYS A 3 -8.52 -40.94 7.28
C LYS A 3 -8.53 -40.00 6.07
N LYS A 4 -8.63 -40.56 4.84
CA LYS A 4 -8.68 -39.77 3.61
C LYS A 4 -9.93 -38.89 3.52
N ARG A 5 -11.10 -39.40 3.99
CA ARG A 5 -12.36 -38.65 4.00
C ARG A 5 -12.33 -37.50 5.02
N ILE A 6 -11.72 -37.71 6.18
CA ILE A 6 -11.54 -36.66 7.20
C ILE A 6 -10.67 -35.56 6.62
N LEU A 7 -9.50 -35.91 6.08
CA LEU A 7 -8.58 -34.94 5.45
C LEU A 7 -9.26 -34.16 4.31
N GLY A 8 -10.04 -34.85 3.46
CA GLY A 8 -10.79 -34.20 2.39
C GLY A 8 -11.80 -33.18 2.90
N ASN A 9 -12.47 -33.46 4.05
CA ASN A 9 -13.39 -32.51 4.67
C ASN A 9 -12.65 -31.31 5.27
N ILE A 10 -11.53 -31.53 5.94
CA ILE A 10 -10.70 -30.45 6.51
C ILE A 10 -10.23 -29.53 5.38
N LEU A 11 -9.66 -30.06 4.32
CA LEU A 11 -9.18 -29.28 3.18
C LEU A 11 -10.31 -28.55 2.44
N PHE A 12 -11.51 -29.16 2.35
CA PHE A 12 -12.68 -28.48 1.80
C PHE A 12 -13.00 -27.21 2.58
N TRP A 13 -13.12 -27.28 3.90
CA TRP A 13 -13.42 -26.13 4.73
C TRP A 13 -12.28 -25.12 4.77
N ALA A 14 -11.02 -25.58 4.85
CA ALA A 14 -9.87 -24.71 4.80
C ALA A 14 -9.79 -23.92 3.48
N THR A 15 -10.09 -24.57 2.34
CA THR A 15 -10.11 -23.91 1.04
C THR A 15 -11.27 -22.91 0.92
N LEU A 16 -12.45 -23.24 1.47
CA LEU A 16 -13.61 -22.37 1.44
C LEU A 16 -13.38 -21.08 2.24
N ILE A 17 -12.71 -21.20 3.39
CA ILE A 17 -12.47 -20.07 4.31
C ILE A 17 -11.22 -19.27 3.90
N SER A 18 -10.31 -19.85 3.11
CA SER A 18 -9.02 -19.25 2.77
C SER A 18 -9.12 -17.84 2.12
N PRO A 19 -10.08 -17.50 1.23
CA PRO A 19 -10.17 -16.15 0.72
C PRO A 19 -10.53 -15.12 1.80
N MET A 20 -11.42 -15.46 2.73
CA MET A 20 -11.80 -14.58 3.84
C MET A 20 -10.64 -14.38 4.82
N LEU A 21 -9.94 -15.46 5.19
CA LEU A 21 -8.77 -15.38 6.06
C LEU A 21 -7.64 -14.59 5.44
N SER A 22 -7.37 -14.78 4.14
CA SER A 22 -6.32 -14.04 3.44
C SER A 22 -6.64 -12.56 3.34
N PHE A 23 -7.91 -12.21 3.10
CA PHE A 23 -8.37 -10.84 3.08
C PHE A 23 -8.22 -10.17 4.45
N SER A 24 -8.68 -10.83 5.52
CA SER A 24 -8.54 -10.34 6.90
C SER A 24 -7.07 -10.18 7.29
N LEU A 25 -6.21 -11.12 6.90
CA LEU A 25 -4.78 -11.04 7.18
C LEU A 25 -4.10 -9.90 6.41
N ALA A 26 -4.46 -9.70 5.13
CA ALA A 26 -3.97 -8.58 4.34
C ALA A 26 -4.38 -7.23 4.94
N SER A 27 -5.62 -7.12 5.44
CA SER A 27 -6.13 -5.95 6.13
C SER A 27 -5.39 -5.68 7.45
N MET A 28 -5.11 -6.72 8.25
CA MET A 28 -4.35 -6.59 9.50
C MET A 28 -2.89 -6.18 9.29
N ILE A 29 -2.21 -6.76 8.29
CA ILE A 29 -0.81 -6.41 7.98
C ILE A 29 -0.72 -4.98 7.44
N GLY A 30 -1.75 -4.52 6.72
CA GLY A 30 -1.80 -3.20 6.12
C GLY A 30 -2.17 -2.08 7.09
N GLU A 31 -2.51 -2.42 8.35
CA GLU A 31 -3.14 -1.47 9.28
C GLU A 31 -4.33 -0.73 8.63
N ALA A 32 -4.82 -1.31 7.55
CA ALA A 32 -5.88 -0.73 6.74
C ALA A 32 -7.23 -0.95 7.44
N HIS A 33 -8.03 0.08 7.52
CA HIS A 33 -9.45 -0.09 7.83
C HIS A 33 -10.07 -1.06 6.82
N ILE A 34 -11.02 -1.89 7.26
CA ILE A 34 -11.65 -2.99 6.48
C ILE A 34 -12.18 -2.51 5.10
N PHE A 35 -12.34 -1.21 4.89
CA PHE A 35 -12.80 -0.58 3.65
C PHE A 35 -11.72 0.18 2.87
N ASP A 36 -10.45 0.14 3.30
CA ASP A 36 -9.36 0.74 2.55
C ASP A 36 -8.93 -0.21 1.41
N VAL A 37 -9.53 0.02 0.24
CA VAL A 37 -9.26 -0.75 -0.97
C VAL A 37 -7.79 -0.67 -1.37
N ALA A 38 -7.14 0.49 -1.20
CA ALA A 38 -5.74 0.68 -1.55
C ALA A 38 -4.81 -0.14 -0.64
N GLY A 39 -5.05 -0.14 0.67
CA GLY A 39 -4.33 -0.98 1.62
C GLY A 39 -4.50 -2.47 1.33
N ILE A 40 -5.73 -2.92 1.03
CA ILE A 40 -6.02 -4.30 0.65
C ILE A 40 -5.26 -4.70 -0.62
N ILE A 41 -5.25 -3.85 -1.64
CA ILE A 41 -4.50 -4.10 -2.90
C ILE A 41 -3.00 -4.18 -2.61
N ARG A 42 -2.47 -3.30 -1.76
CA ARG A 42 -1.04 -3.28 -1.38
C ARG A 42 -0.58 -4.61 -0.78
N TYR A 43 -1.41 -5.24 0.03
CA TYR A 43 -1.09 -6.50 0.71
C TYR A 43 -1.76 -7.73 0.09
N SER A 44 -2.35 -7.61 -1.09
CA SER A 44 -3.05 -8.70 -1.79
C SER A 44 -2.17 -9.93 -2.05
N TRP A 45 -0.83 -9.76 -2.13
CA TRP A 45 0.11 -10.87 -2.27
C TRP A 45 -0.01 -11.93 -1.15
N VAL A 46 -0.52 -11.52 0.04
CA VAL A 46 -0.81 -12.45 1.15
C VAL A 46 -1.79 -13.53 0.72
N MET A 47 -2.68 -13.25 -0.23
CA MET A 47 -3.63 -14.23 -0.76
C MET A 47 -2.91 -15.41 -1.45
N LEU A 48 -1.73 -15.17 -2.04
CA LEU A 48 -0.94 -16.22 -2.66
C LEU A 48 -0.44 -17.27 -1.66
N LEU A 49 -0.25 -16.89 -0.39
CA LEU A 49 0.16 -17.82 0.68
C LEU A 49 -0.89 -18.90 0.96
N PHE A 50 -2.14 -18.67 0.57
CA PHE A 50 -3.23 -19.63 0.75
C PHE A 50 -3.45 -20.54 -0.45
N THR A 51 -2.80 -20.29 -1.58
CA THR A 51 -2.93 -21.13 -2.79
C THR A 51 -2.53 -22.60 -2.58
N PRO A 52 -1.50 -22.94 -1.76
CA PRO A 52 -1.15 -24.32 -1.47
C PRO A 52 -2.31 -25.13 -0.88
N ILE A 53 -3.20 -24.50 -0.08
CA ILE A 53 -4.38 -25.16 0.50
C ILE A 53 -5.33 -25.60 -0.60
N GLY A 54 -5.59 -24.75 -1.60
CA GLY A 54 -6.41 -25.09 -2.75
C GLY A 54 -5.81 -26.22 -3.60
N ILE A 55 -4.50 -26.17 -3.84
CA ILE A 55 -3.77 -27.24 -4.56
C ILE A 55 -3.88 -28.56 -3.80
N LEU A 56 -3.66 -28.57 -2.49
CA LEU A 56 -3.82 -29.77 -1.67
C LEU A 56 -5.26 -30.29 -1.69
N SER A 57 -6.26 -29.43 -1.76
CA SER A 57 -7.67 -29.84 -1.89
C SER A 57 -7.92 -30.55 -3.21
N ILE A 58 -7.31 -30.11 -4.31
CA ILE A 58 -7.37 -30.83 -5.61
C ILE A 58 -6.69 -32.18 -5.50
N LEU A 59 -5.49 -32.25 -4.96
CA LEU A 59 -4.72 -33.51 -4.85
C LEU A 59 -5.46 -34.56 -4.01
N ILE A 60 -6.06 -34.15 -2.87
CA ILE A 60 -6.86 -35.09 -2.08
C ILE A 60 -8.15 -35.47 -2.80
N GLY A 61 -8.73 -34.56 -3.59
CA GLY A 61 -9.87 -34.83 -4.46
C GLY A 61 -9.57 -35.98 -5.43
N PHE A 62 -8.40 -35.97 -6.08
CA PHE A 62 -7.96 -37.10 -6.96
C PHE A 62 -7.81 -38.40 -6.17
N LYS A 63 -7.20 -38.36 -4.98
CA LYS A 63 -7.07 -39.55 -4.11
C LYS A 63 -8.42 -40.12 -3.67
N LEU A 64 -9.40 -39.26 -3.39
CA LEU A 64 -10.76 -39.67 -3.06
C LEU A 64 -11.49 -40.28 -4.27
N LYS A 65 -11.34 -39.67 -5.44
CA LYS A 65 -11.88 -40.21 -6.71
C LYS A 65 -11.39 -41.65 -6.95
N ASN A 66 -10.07 -41.83 -6.86
CA ASN A 66 -9.46 -43.16 -7.10
C ASN A 66 -9.86 -44.20 -6.02
N SER A 67 -10.40 -43.75 -4.87
CA SER A 67 -10.89 -44.62 -3.79
C SER A 67 -12.41 -44.80 -3.81
N GLY A 68 -13.11 -44.37 -4.89
CA GLY A 68 -14.57 -44.47 -5.03
C GLY A 68 -15.35 -43.58 -4.03
N GLN A 69 -14.72 -42.61 -3.43
CA GLN A 69 -15.36 -41.74 -2.42
C GLN A 69 -15.86 -40.41 -3.00
N LYS A 70 -16.72 -39.70 -2.26
CA LYS A 70 -17.24 -38.39 -2.69
C LYS A 70 -16.09 -37.38 -2.76
N TYR A 71 -15.75 -36.88 -3.95
CA TYR A 71 -14.64 -35.98 -4.24
C TYR A 71 -15.05 -34.65 -4.87
N LYS A 72 -16.22 -34.63 -5.55
CA LYS A 72 -16.65 -33.49 -6.39
C LYS A 72 -16.60 -32.16 -5.65
N LYS A 73 -16.97 -32.10 -4.35
CA LYS A 73 -16.98 -30.87 -3.57
C LYS A 73 -15.58 -30.24 -3.44
N ASN A 74 -14.52 -31.07 -3.29
CA ASN A 74 -13.15 -30.56 -3.17
C ASN A 74 -12.66 -29.93 -4.48
N PHE A 75 -13.05 -30.48 -5.62
CA PHE A 75 -12.77 -29.89 -6.92
C PHE A 75 -13.53 -28.59 -7.12
N ILE A 76 -14.86 -28.58 -6.87
CA ILE A 76 -15.69 -27.41 -7.09
C ILE A 76 -15.18 -26.23 -6.26
N ILE A 77 -14.94 -26.44 -4.96
CA ILE A 77 -14.47 -25.35 -4.11
C ILE A 77 -13.06 -24.86 -4.48
N ALA A 78 -12.16 -25.77 -4.86
CA ALA A 78 -10.83 -25.40 -5.30
C ALA A 78 -10.86 -24.64 -6.64
N PHE A 79 -11.71 -25.04 -7.59
CA PHE A 79 -11.90 -24.34 -8.86
C PHE A 79 -12.48 -22.91 -8.70
N ILE A 80 -13.20 -22.65 -7.63
CA ILE A 80 -13.74 -21.32 -7.33
C ILE A 80 -12.71 -20.49 -6.55
N CYS A 81 -12.18 -21.04 -5.45
CA CYS A 81 -11.34 -20.27 -4.54
C CYS A 81 -9.90 -20.06 -5.06
N LEU A 82 -9.33 -21.03 -5.76
CA LEU A 82 -7.95 -20.95 -6.25
C LEU A 82 -7.75 -19.85 -7.30
N PRO A 83 -8.60 -19.72 -8.33
CA PRO A 83 -8.51 -18.59 -9.25
C PRO A 83 -8.70 -17.24 -8.56
N LEU A 84 -9.61 -17.12 -7.60
CA LEU A 84 -9.80 -15.89 -6.83
C LEU A 84 -8.52 -15.51 -6.08
N LEU A 85 -7.91 -16.45 -5.35
CA LEU A 85 -6.67 -16.22 -4.64
C LEU A 85 -5.52 -15.82 -5.57
N ILE A 86 -5.43 -16.46 -6.74
CA ILE A 86 -4.38 -16.16 -7.73
C ILE A 86 -4.63 -14.80 -8.38
N ILE A 87 -5.83 -14.52 -8.86
CA ILE A 87 -6.15 -13.27 -9.54
C ILE A 87 -5.95 -12.09 -8.59
N PHE A 88 -6.56 -12.11 -7.41
CA PHE A 88 -6.42 -11.02 -6.46
C PHE A 88 -5.01 -10.93 -5.87
N GLY A 89 -4.36 -12.06 -5.58
CA GLY A 89 -2.99 -12.08 -5.07
C GLY A 89 -1.94 -11.61 -6.07
N SER A 90 -2.17 -11.88 -7.37
CA SER A 90 -1.30 -11.43 -8.45
C SER A 90 -1.63 -10.03 -8.95
N TYR A 91 -2.76 -9.45 -8.53
CA TYR A 91 -3.23 -8.15 -9.02
C TYR A 91 -2.14 -7.08 -8.87
N ARG A 92 -1.53 -7.00 -7.70
CA ARG A 92 -0.42 -6.08 -7.45
C ARG A 92 0.81 -6.37 -8.32
N LEU A 93 1.12 -7.65 -8.59
CA LEU A 93 2.28 -8.03 -9.42
C LEU A 93 2.07 -7.68 -10.90
N ILE A 94 0.81 -7.68 -11.36
CA ILE A 94 0.46 -7.49 -12.77
C ILE A 94 0.12 -6.01 -13.06
N PHE A 95 -0.59 -5.35 -12.15
CA PHE A 95 -1.16 -4.02 -12.37
C PHE A 95 -0.50 -2.90 -11.55
N SER A 96 0.21 -3.18 -10.47
CA SER A 96 1.06 -2.17 -9.87
C SER A 96 2.32 -2.09 -10.71
N ASN A 97 2.53 -0.96 -11.35
CA ASN A 97 3.85 -0.58 -11.86
C ASN A 97 4.78 -0.63 -10.65
N ILE A 98 5.56 -1.71 -10.64
CA ILE A 98 6.38 -2.15 -9.54
C ILE A 98 7.33 -1.02 -9.20
N VAL A 99 7.35 -0.70 -7.89
CA VAL A 99 8.49 -0.17 -7.17
C VAL A 99 9.70 0.05 -8.09
N SER A 100 9.76 1.15 -8.79
CA SER A 100 11.01 1.63 -9.33
C SER A 100 11.71 2.38 -8.21
N TYR A 101 12.84 1.85 -7.77
CA TYR A 101 13.77 2.60 -6.94
C TYR A 101 14.44 3.62 -7.86
N ASP A 102 13.89 4.80 -8.00
CA ASP A 102 14.48 5.84 -8.79
C ASP A 102 15.01 6.95 -7.87
N VAL A 103 16.28 6.80 -7.49
CA VAL A 103 17.00 7.82 -6.70
C VAL A 103 17.03 9.14 -7.46
N ASN A 104 17.08 9.11 -8.80
CA ASN A 104 17.12 10.31 -9.64
C ASN A 104 15.80 11.11 -9.57
N GLU A 105 14.65 10.43 -9.44
CA GLU A 105 13.37 11.13 -9.31
C GLU A 105 13.24 11.86 -7.97
N ILE A 106 13.85 11.36 -6.89
CA ILE A 106 13.82 12.02 -5.58
C ILE A 106 14.69 13.27 -5.60
N SER A 107 15.89 13.22 -6.18
CA SER A 107 16.73 14.41 -6.29
C SER A 107 16.04 15.54 -7.05
N THR A 108 15.24 15.22 -8.06
CA THR A 108 14.42 16.21 -8.78
C THR A 108 13.35 16.83 -7.89
N ILE A 109 12.77 16.06 -6.95
CA ILE A 109 11.81 16.57 -5.98
C ILE A 109 12.52 17.45 -4.95
N GLU A 110 13.66 17.00 -4.43
CA GLU A 110 14.51 17.76 -3.49
C GLU A 110 14.88 19.13 -4.05
N ASP A 111 15.31 19.17 -5.30
CA ASP A 111 15.64 20.43 -6.00
C ASP A 111 14.44 21.37 -6.10
N LYS A 112 13.24 20.80 -6.36
CA LYS A 112 12.01 21.60 -6.43
C LYS A 112 11.58 22.14 -5.07
N ILE A 113 11.63 21.33 -4.03
CA ILE A 113 11.13 21.70 -2.70
C ILE A 113 12.20 22.27 -1.77
N ASN A 114 13.47 22.29 -2.20
CA ASN A 114 14.62 22.75 -1.41
C ASN A 114 14.68 22.12 -0.01
N ILE A 115 14.43 20.81 0.06
CA ILE A 115 14.47 20.00 1.28
C ILE A 115 15.28 18.78 0.98
N GLY A 116 16.36 18.53 1.71
CA GLY A 116 17.17 17.32 1.60
C GLY A 116 16.43 16.10 2.12
N ILE A 117 16.44 15.02 1.36
CA ILE A 117 15.91 13.71 1.74
C ILE A 117 17.10 12.75 1.83
N PRO A 118 17.21 11.90 2.87
CA PRO A 118 18.37 11.00 2.98
C PRO A 118 18.53 10.06 1.77
N ASP A 119 19.75 9.94 1.23
CA ASP A 119 20.04 9.10 0.07
C ASP A 119 19.86 7.60 0.33
N ASP A 120 19.94 7.17 1.58
CA ASP A 120 19.87 5.77 2.01
C ASP A 120 18.45 5.30 2.36
N ILE A 121 17.45 5.92 1.77
CA ILE A 121 16.05 5.52 1.92
C ILE A 121 15.64 4.48 0.87
N LYS A 122 14.74 3.59 1.28
CA LYS A 122 14.04 2.70 0.34
C LYS A 122 12.70 3.31 -0.02
N VAL A 123 12.56 3.71 -1.27
CA VAL A 123 11.34 4.35 -1.79
C VAL A 123 10.48 3.34 -2.52
N ALA A 124 9.21 3.28 -2.15
CA ALA A 124 8.18 2.58 -2.90
C ALA A 124 7.30 3.61 -3.61
N THR A 125 7.35 3.63 -4.94
CA THR A 125 6.51 4.52 -5.76
C THR A 125 5.26 3.80 -6.23
N THR A 126 4.11 4.41 -6.05
CA THR A 126 2.84 4.00 -6.65
C THR A 126 2.44 5.09 -7.63
N LYS A 127 2.48 4.78 -8.92
CA LYS A 127 2.02 5.70 -9.99
C LYS A 127 0.53 5.50 -10.18
N LEU A 128 -0.22 6.57 -10.05
CA LEU A 128 -1.66 6.64 -10.31
C LEU A 128 -1.87 7.55 -11.51
N ASP A 129 -3.03 7.48 -12.14
CA ASP A 129 -3.33 8.26 -13.36
C ASP A 129 -3.23 9.79 -13.16
N LEU A 130 -3.42 10.25 -11.92
CA LEU A 130 -3.49 11.68 -11.59
C LEU A 130 -2.34 12.19 -10.73
N TYR A 131 -1.56 11.31 -10.10
CA TYR A 131 -0.47 11.67 -9.19
C TYR A 131 0.41 10.46 -8.85
N ASN A 132 1.60 10.73 -8.30
CA ASN A 132 2.48 9.70 -7.79
C ASN A 132 2.50 9.76 -6.26
N ILE A 133 2.42 8.60 -5.61
CA ILE A 133 2.67 8.47 -4.16
C ILE A 133 3.97 7.72 -3.97
N ARG A 134 4.90 8.33 -3.25
CA ARG A 134 6.16 7.71 -2.85
C ARG A 134 6.15 7.53 -1.34
N SER A 135 6.29 6.31 -0.90
CA SER A 135 6.42 5.98 0.51
C SER A 135 7.84 5.48 0.76
N ALA A 136 8.52 6.11 1.69
CA ALA A 136 9.89 5.78 2.05
C ALA A 136 10.00 5.51 3.55
N LYS A 137 10.97 4.69 3.94
CA LYS A 137 11.33 4.46 5.33
C LYS A 137 12.82 4.72 5.51
N ILE A 138 13.18 5.58 6.46
CA ILE A 138 14.56 5.83 6.83
C ILE A 138 15.02 4.68 7.74
N ILE A 139 16.02 3.93 7.30
CA ILE A 139 16.45 2.71 8.00
C ILE A 139 17.65 2.99 8.89
N ASP A 140 18.59 3.85 8.44
CA ASP A 140 19.79 4.16 9.19
C ASP A 140 19.52 5.16 10.31
N SER A 141 19.95 4.82 11.53
CA SER A 141 19.73 5.65 12.72
C SER A 141 20.43 7.01 12.65
N LYS A 142 21.57 7.10 11.97
CA LYS A 142 22.32 8.36 11.82
C LYS A 142 21.60 9.29 10.83
N SER A 143 21.20 8.77 9.69
CA SER A 143 20.43 9.50 8.69
C SER A 143 19.09 9.96 9.25
N LYS A 144 18.40 9.11 10.01
CA LYS A 144 17.20 9.50 10.75
C LYS A 144 17.45 10.72 11.64
N TYR A 145 18.46 10.64 12.50
CA TYR A 145 18.75 11.73 13.45
C TYR A 145 19.06 13.05 12.72
N MET A 146 19.87 12.98 11.67
CA MET A 146 20.23 14.17 10.88
C MET A 146 18.99 14.77 10.19
N PHE A 147 18.14 13.94 9.59
CA PHE A 147 16.94 14.37 8.92
C PHE A 147 15.92 14.97 9.89
N GLU A 148 15.71 14.37 11.06
CA GLU A 148 14.84 14.95 12.10
C GLU A 148 15.35 16.30 12.64
N GLN A 149 16.67 16.47 12.75
CA GLN A 149 17.25 17.75 13.13
C GLN A 149 17.03 18.81 12.03
N GLU A 150 17.18 18.43 10.77
CA GLU A 150 16.89 19.31 9.64
C GLU A 150 15.41 19.73 9.62
N ILE A 151 14.48 18.79 9.74
CA ILE A 151 13.03 19.06 9.82
C ILE A 151 12.72 20.07 10.94
N ARG A 152 13.27 19.85 12.13
CA ARG A 152 13.00 20.73 13.30
C ARG A 152 13.56 22.13 13.15
N ASN A 153 14.64 22.28 12.40
CA ASN A 153 15.31 23.56 12.19
C ASN A 153 14.82 24.30 10.94
N ASN A 154 14.15 23.60 10.03
CA ASN A 154 13.67 24.15 8.78
C ASN A 154 12.23 24.66 8.93
N GLN A 155 12.05 25.97 8.75
CA GLN A 155 10.75 26.64 8.91
C GLN A 155 9.70 26.24 7.85
N LEU A 156 10.10 25.55 6.81
CA LEU A 156 9.17 25.02 5.78
C LEU A 156 8.31 23.88 6.33
N TRP A 157 8.81 23.13 7.31
CA TRP A 157 8.07 22.03 7.93
C TRP A 157 7.09 22.56 8.98
N GLN A 158 5.84 22.18 8.84
CA GLN A 158 4.76 22.51 9.78
C GLN A 158 4.36 21.27 10.57
N LYS A 159 4.02 21.47 11.86
CA LYS A 159 3.50 20.38 12.71
C LYS A 159 2.01 20.14 12.55
N GLU A 160 1.29 21.17 12.14
CA GLU A 160 -0.15 21.09 11.93
C GLU A 160 -0.47 21.26 10.45
N LEU A 161 -1.16 20.29 9.88
CA LEU A 161 -1.64 20.38 8.52
C LEU A 161 -2.86 21.29 8.47
N ASN A 162 -2.76 22.37 7.71
CA ASN A 162 -3.87 23.28 7.46
C ASN A 162 -5.07 22.51 6.91
N SER A 163 -6.27 22.70 7.49
CA SER A 163 -7.50 22.01 7.12
C SER A 163 -7.86 22.20 5.65
N THR A 164 -7.55 23.38 5.09
CA THR A 164 -7.78 23.67 3.67
C THR A 164 -6.85 22.84 2.78
N ILE A 165 -5.55 22.75 3.12
CA ILE A 165 -4.60 21.90 2.41
C ILE A 165 -5.03 20.44 2.55
N LYS A 166 -5.39 19.98 3.76
CA LYS A 166 -5.86 18.63 4.00
C LYS A 166 -7.04 18.25 3.10
N SER A 167 -8.01 19.14 2.93
CA SER A 167 -9.21 18.88 2.11
C SER A 167 -8.92 18.72 0.62
N LEU A 168 -7.74 19.14 0.15
CA LEU A 168 -7.33 19.02 -1.25
C LEU A 168 -6.53 17.76 -1.54
N LEU A 169 -5.94 17.17 -0.52
CA LEU A 169 -5.17 15.94 -0.70
C LEU A 169 -6.09 14.81 -1.15
N PRO A 170 -5.58 13.81 -1.89
CA PRO A 170 -6.32 12.59 -2.15
C PRO A 170 -6.82 11.96 -0.85
N ILE A 171 -7.99 11.34 -0.89
CA ILE A 171 -8.66 10.82 0.31
C ILE A 171 -7.76 9.84 1.10
N ASP A 172 -6.97 9.05 0.40
CA ASP A 172 -6.03 8.09 1.01
C ASP A 172 -4.95 8.82 1.82
N ILE A 173 -4.45 9.95 1.28
CA ILE A 173 -3.44 10.78 1.95
C ILE A 173 -4.06 11.58 3.10
N GLN A 174 -5.32 11.99 2.99
CA GLN A 174 -6.03 12.66 4.09
C GLN A 174 -6.09 11.79 5.35
N TYR A 175 -6.40 10.50 5.19
CA TYR A 175 -6.43 9.54 6.31
C TYR A 175 -5.02 9.26 6.84
N GLU A 176 -4.05 9.03 5.97
CA GLU A 176 -2.67 8.80 6.38
C GLU A 176 -2.07 10.03 7.07
N SER A 177 -2.47 11.24 6.68
CA SER A 177 -1.96 12.49 7.28
C SER A 177 -2.26 12.66 8.77
N GLU A 178 -3.22 11.91 9.32
CA GLU A 178 -3.54 11.95 10.76
C GLU A 178 -2.44 11.32 11.64
N VAL A 179 -1.55 10.53 11.05
CA VAL A 179 -0.46 9.84 11.75
C VAL A 179 0.85 10.61 11.65
N PHE A 180 0.99 11.51 10.69
CA PHE A 180 2.25 12.23 10.46
C PHE A 180 2.37 13.47 11.34
N GLU A 181 3.60 13.74 11.81
CA GLU A 181 3.89 14.89 12.70
C GLU A 181 4.35 16.14 11.96
N TYR A 182 4.96 15.99 10.77
CA TYR A 182 5.56 17.09 10.02
C TYR A 182 5.09 17.09 8.58
N PHE A 183 4.82 18.27 8.05
CA PHE A 183 4.24 18.47 6.72
C PHE A 183 4.90 19.61 5.98
N VAL A 184 5.06 19.45 4.67
CA VAL A 184 5.37 20.52 3.73
C VAL A 184 4.41 20.40 2.55
N PHE A 185 3.80 21.51 2.19
CA PHE A 185 3.03 21.65 0.97
C PHE A 185 3.71 22.70 0.08
N TYR A 186 4.04 22.31 -1.14
CA TYR A 186 4.68 23.19 -2.11
C TYR A 186 3.82 23.30 -3.36
N ASN A 187 3.47 24.55 -3.68
CA ASN A 187 2.76 24.88 -4.92
C ASN A 187 3.80 25.13 -6.01
N VAL A 188 3.95 24.18 -6.95
CA VAL A 188 4.92 24.26 -8.04
C VAL A 188 4.58 25.42 -8.99
N THR A 189 3.29 25.69 -9.19
CA THR A 189 2.83 26.73 -10.13
C THR A 189 3.16 28.14 -9.67
N SER A 190 3.00 28.44 -8.37
CA SER A 190 3.31 29.77 -7.80
C SER A 190 4.68 29.84 -7.14
N ASN A 191 5.40 28.73 -6.96
CA ASN A 191 6.66 28.63 -6.26
C ASN A 191 6.56 29.08 -4.79
N GLU A 192 5.52 28.63 -4.10
CA GLU A 192 5.21 29.04 -2.73
C GLU A 192 5.01 27.82 -1.81
N TYR A 193 5.47 27.96 -0.56
CA TYR A 193 5.32 26.91 0.46
C TYR A 193 4.14 27.18 1.37
N ASN A 194 3.40 26.12 1.70
CA ASN A 194 2.34 26.12 2.69
C ASN A 194 1.24 27.19 2.45
N ILE A 195 1.19 27.72 1.23
CA ILE A 195 0.19 28.68 0.78
C ILE A 195 -0.79 27.99 -0.15
N PHE A 196 -2.03 28.21 0.14
CA PHE A 196 -3.12 27.66 -0.64
C PHE A 196 -3.56 28.65 -1.75
N PRO A 197 -3.66 28.18 -2.99
CA PRO A 197 -4.18 29.02 -4.08
C PRO A 197 -5.68 29.27 -3.91
N SER A 198 -6.11 30.49 -4.21
CA SER A 198 -7.50 30.93 -4.05
C SER A 198 -8.45 30.40 -5.13
N SER A 199 -7.95 30.15 -6.33
CA SER A 199 -8.73 29.59 -7.45
C SER A 199 -7.80 29.17 -8.59
N GLY A 200 -8.22 28.18 -9.40
CA GLY A 200 -7.50 27.75 -10.60
C GLY A 200 -6.95 26.33 -10.50
N GLN A 201 -6.13 25.95 -11.48
CA GLN A 201 -5.45 24.66 -11.54
C GLN A 201 -3.98 24.81 -11.14
N TYR A 202 -3.54 24.01 -10.21
CA TYR A 202 -2.20 24.07 -9.64
C TYR A 202 -1.57 22.68 -9.62
N GLU A 203 -0.25 22.63 -9.82
CA GLU A 203 0.56 21.47 -9.58
C GLU A 203 1.19 21.60 -8.18
N CYS A 204 1.10 20.56 -7.39
CA CYS A 204 1.53 20.57 -5.99
C CYS A 204 2.39 19.36 -5.66
N ILE A 205 3.32 19.58 -4.73
CA ILE A 205 4.08 18.53 -4.04
C ILE A 205 3.71 18.58 -2.56
N PHE A 206 3.38 17.44 -2.00
CA PHE A 206 3.12 17.32 -0.57
C PHE A 206 4.09 16.30 0.02
N VAL A 207 4.72 16.66 1.12
CA VAL A 207 5.64 15.80 1.86
C VAL A 207 5.17 15.71 3.29
N ALA A 208 5.12 14.50 3.84
CA ALA A 208 4.78 14.27 5.24
C ALA A 208 5.76 13.27 5.87
N TYR A 209 6.13 13.52 7.13
CA TYR A 209 7.05 12.66 7.89
C TYR A 209 6.50 12.34 9.28
N ASP A 210 6.61 11.07 9.65
CA ASP A 210 6.29 10.54 10.97
C ASP A 210 7.58 10.07 11.67
N CYS A 211 7.91 10.68 12.80
CA CYS A 211 9.11 10.37 13.58
C CYS A 211 9.05 8.97 14.19
N ASP A 212 7.89 8.51 14.61
CA ASP A 212 7.74 7.25 15.33
C ASP A 212 7.95 6.06 14.39
N SER A 213 7.26 6.04 13.26
CA SER A 213 7.39 4.97 12.26
C SER A 213 8.57 5.16 11.30
N GLN A 214 9.24 6.34 11.34
CA GLN A 214 10.33 6.74 10.41
C GLN A 214 9.88 6.73 8.96
N ARG A 215 8.63 7.06 8.73
CA ARG A 215 7.99 6.99 7.42
C ARG A 215 7.89 8.37 6.80
N LEU A 216 8.31 8.45 5.54
CA LEU A 216 8.17 9.61 4.68
C LEU A 216 7.17 9.30 3.59
N ILE A 217 6.24 10.20 3.33
CA ILE A 217 5.36 10.17 2.16
C ILE A 217 5.61 11.39 1.32
N ILE A 218 5.72 11.19 0.02
CA ILE A 218 5.81 12.25 -0.98
C ILE A 218 4.69 12.03 -1.98
N LEU A 219 3.87 13.04 -2.18
CA LEU A 219 2.88 13.12 -3.24
C LEU A 219 3.40 14.13 -4.27
N ASP A 220 3.63 13.71 -5.50
CA ASP A 220 4.12 14.55 -6.58
C ASP A 220 3.27 14.39 -7.85
N ASP A 221 3.47 15.29 -8.82
CA ASP A 221 2.66 15.40 -10.04
C ASP A 221 1.16 15.57 -9.77
N TYR A 222 0.81 16.08 -8.59
CA TYR A 222 -0.56 16.24 -8.16
C TYR A 222 -1.17 17.54 -8.64
N LYS A 223 -2.22 17.44 -9.46
CA LYS A 223 -2.94 18.59 -10.01
C LYS A 223 -4.23 18.82 -9.24
N VAL A 224 -4.31 19.95 -8.60
CA VAL A 224 -5.47 20.41 -7.83
C VAL A 224 -6.26 21.43 -8.64
N ASN A 225 -7.57 21.28 -8.68
CA ASN A 225 -8.46 22.26 -9.28
C ASN A 225 -9.32 22.90 -8.20
N VAL A 226 -9.02 24.14 -7.89
CA VAL A 226 -9.74 24.94 -6.90
C VAL A 226 -10.80 25.75 -7.59
N LYS A 227 -12.05 25.48 -7.25
CA LYS A 227 -13.23 26.17 -7.82
C LYS A 227 -13.57 27.45 -7.08
#